data_9c8c613e9a3625810aa3ac408c58d883
#
_entry.id   9c8c613e9a3625810aa3ac408c58d883
#
_cell.length_a   1.000
_cell.length_b   1.000
_cell.length_c   1.000
_cell.angle_alpha   90.00
_cell.angle_beta   90.00
_cell.angle_gamma   90.00
#
_symmetry.space_group_name_H-M   'P 1'
#
loop_
_entity.id
_entity.type
_entity.pdbx_description
1 polymer ?
#
loop_
_entity_poly.entity_id
_entity_poly.type
_entity_poly.pdbx_seq_one_letter_code
_entity_poly.pdbx_strand_id
1 'polypeptide(L)'
;MPLSVRNIFNDFAIHDAANTTLNQKAQLLVELIVAVFLVIALALHLAAVGLIGLCIIILLTSFKGITEEHDLGEAFHEALPFTALLAVFFAIVSVINDQLLFAPLITFVLMQDVSTQPSLFFVVNGLLSAISDNVFVATIYINEVKTALDAGDITLDQFNKLAIAINTGTNIPSIATPNGQAAFLFLLTSSLAPLINLSYMRMVVMALPYTIVLSIVGFVAIINFI
;
A
#
# COMPACT_ATOMS: atom_id res chain seq x y z
N MET A 1 -13.45 -1.49 20.86
CA MET A 1 -13.99 -2.84 20.61
C MET A 1 -15.01 -3.12 21.71
N PRO A 2 -16.27 -3.49 21.41
CA PRO A 2 -17.28 -3.81 22.43
C PRO A 2 -16.82 -4.97 23.32
N LEU A 3 -17.13 -4.91 24.62
CA LEU A 3 -16.74 -5.93 25.61
C LEU A 3 -17.21 -7.34 25.23
N SER A 4 -18.37 -7.46 24.59
CA SER A 4 -18.92 -8.71 24.09
C SER A 4 -18.03 -9.38 23.03
N VAL A 5 -17.50 -8.61 22.10
CA VAL A 5 -16.61 -9.11 21.03
C VAL A 5 -15.27 -9.53 21.63
N ARG A 6 -14.74 -8.77 22.60
CA ARG A 6 -13.51 -9.11 23.30
C ARG A 6 -13.62 -10.42 24.08
N ASN A 7 -14.77 -10.66 24.72
CA ASN A 7 -15.00 -11.92 25.45
C ASN A 7 -15.09 -13.10 24.50
N ILE A 8 -15.78 -12.97 23.36
CA ILE A 8 -15.86 -14.01 22.33
C ILE A 8 -14.45 -14.36 21.81
N PHE A 9 -13.60 -13.35 21.53
CA PHE A 9 -12.23 -13.60 21.10
C PHE A 9 -11.38 -14.28 22.18
N ASN A 10 -11.53 -13.89 23.45
CA ASN A 10 -10.79 -14.52 24.55
C ASN A 10 -11.24 -15.98 24.74
N ASP A 11 -12.54 -16.25 24.71
CA ASP A 11 -13.08 -17.61 24.85
C ASP A 11 -12.65 -18.49 23.68
N PHE A 12 -12.67 -17.97 22.46
CA PHE A 12 -12.17 -18.65 21.27
C PHE A 12 -10.66 -18.95 21.39
N ALA A 13 -9.86 -17.97 21.78
CA ALA A 13 -8.42 -18.13 21.95
C ALA A 13 -8.05 -19.16 23.04
N ILE A 14 -8.79 -19.19 24.15
CA ILE A 14 -8.58 -20.18 25.22
C ILE A 14 -8.97 -21.58 24.75
N HIS A 15 -10.09 -21.72 24.03
CA HIS A 15 -10.56 -23.00 23.51
C HIS A 15 -9.64 -23.56 22.41
N ASP A 16 -9.15 -22.69 21.54
CA ASP A 16 -8.20 -23.04 20.47
C ASP A 16 -6.84 -23.44 21.05
N ALA A 17 -6.32 -22.71 22.03
CA ALA A 17 -5.07 -23.02 22.70
C ALA A 17 -5.11 -24.37 23.45
N ALA A 18 -6.28 -24.74 24.00
CA ALA A 18 -6.46 -26.02 24.71
C ALA A 18 -6.53 -27.24 23.77
N ASN A 19 -6.98 -27.02 22.51
CA ASN A 19 -7.20 -28.08 21.53
C ASN A 19 -6.12 -28.14 20.43
N THR A 20 -5.09 -27.27 20.48
CA THR A 20 -4.06 -27.18 19.44
C THR A 20 -3.21 -28.45 19.41
N THR A 21 -3.27 -29.18 18.31
CA THR A 21 -2.46 -30.39 18.07
C THR A 21 -1.00 -30.02 17.73
N LEU A 22 -0.07 -31.01 17.84
CA LEU A 22 1.33 -30.80 17.43
C LEU A 22 1.45 -30.35 15.97
N ASN A 23 0.59 -30.87 15.09
CA ASN A 23 0.55 -30.45 13.68
C ASN A 23 0.15 -28.98 13.52
N GLN A 24 -0.82 -28.50 14.25
CA GLN A 24 -1.24 -27.09 14.20
C GLN A 24 -0.15 -26.18 14.72
N LYS A 25 0.57 -26.57 15.78
CA LYS A 25 1.74 -25.80 16.27
C LYS A 25 2.86 -25.74 15.24
N ALA A 26 3.11 -26.84 14.52
CA ALA A 26 4.09 -26.87 13.43
C ALA A 26 3.67 -25.96 12.26
N GLN A 27 2.39 -25.97 11.90
CA GLN A 27 1.85 -25.09 10.86
C GLN A 27 1.99 -23.61 11.26
N LEU A 28 1.64 -23.22 12.48
CA LEU A 28 1.83 -21.85 12.99
C LEU A 28 3.30 -21.43 12.98
N LEU A 29 4.21 -22.35 13.34
CA LEU A 29 5.64 -22.07 13.28
C LEU A 29 6.11 -21.81 11.82
N VAL A 30 5.65 -22.61 10.88
CA VAL A 30 5.96 -22.43 9.45
C VAL A 30 5.39 -21.09 8.96
N GLU A 31 4.16 -20.75 9.30
CA GLU A 31 3.55 -19.45 8.94
C GLU A 31 4.38 -18.27 9.48
N LEU A 32 4.83 -18.37 10.74
CA LEU A 32 5.67 -17.34 11.34
C LEU A 32 7.02 -17.21 10.62
N ILE A 33 7.68 -18.34 10.32
CA ILE A 33 8.96 -18.34 9.59
C ILE A 33 8.79 -17.73 8.20
N VAL A 34 7.73 -18.13 7.48
CA VAL A 34 7.43 -17.60 6.15
C VAL A 34 7.09 -16.11 6.19
N ALA A 35 6.36 -15.65 7.21
CA ALA A 35 6.07 -14.23 7.39
C ALA A 35 7.34 -13.41 7.66
N VAL A 36 8.24 -13.91 8.52
CA VAL A 36 9.54 -13.28 8.77
C VAL A 36 10.39 -13.27 7.51
N PHE A 37 10.43 -14.38 6.77
CA PHE A 37 11.12 -14.46 5.48
C PHE A 37 10.57 -13.43 4.48
N LEU A 38 9.24 -13.29 4.37
CA LEU A 38 8.60 -12.28 3.52
C LEU A 38 9.10 -10.87 3.83
N VAL A 39 9.08 -10.50 5.12
CA VAL A 39 9.53 -9.16 5.55
C VAL A 39 11.00 -8.94 5.21
N ILE A 40 11.86 -9.91 5.48
CA ILE A 40 13.29 -9.82 5.18
C ILE A 40 13.53 -9.75 3.67
N ALA A 41 12.86 -10.62 2.89
CA ALA A 41 13.02 -10.66 1.44
C ALA A 41 12.58 -9.36 0.75
N LEU A 42 11.50 -8.75 1.22
CA LEU A 42 11.04 -7.44 0.74
C LEU A 42 11.99 -6.31 1.18
N ALA A 43 12.43 -6.29 2.44
CA ALA A 43 13.31 -5.26 2.96
C ALA A 43 14.69 -5.26 2.29
N LEU A 44 15.22 -6.43 1.98
CA LEU A 44 16.52 -6.62 1.30
C LEU A 44 16.42 -6.61 -0.22
N HIS A 45 15.20 -6.50 -0.79
CA HIS A 45 14.97 -6.54 -2.25
C HIS A 45 15.60 -7.79 -2.92
N LEU A 46 15.46 -8.96 -2.29
CA LEU A 46 16.12 -10.20 -2.75
C LEU A 46 15.65 -10.64 -4.13
N ALA A 47 14.41 -10.33 -4.50
CA ALA A 47 13.83 -10.61 -5.81
C ALA A 47 12.69 -9.64 -6.11
N ALA A 48 12.14 -9.70 -7.33
CA ALA A 48 10.92 -8.97 -7.68
C ALA A 48 9.76 -9.36 -6.74
N VAL A 49 8.96 -8.38 -6.31
CA VAL A 49 7.88 -8.56 -5.32
C VAL A 49 6.92 -9.70 -5.72
N GLY A 50 6.57 -9.81 -7.01
CA GLY A 50 5.72 -10.89 -7.51
C GLY A 50 6.34 -12.28 -7.37
N LEU A 51 7.66 -12.42 -7.54
CA LEU A 51 8.37 -13.68 -7.32
C LEU A 51 8.42 -14.05 -5.84
N ILE A 52 8.66 -13.08 -4.96
CA ILE A 52 8.61 -13.30 -3.51
C ILE A 52 7.21 -13.77 -3.11
N GLY A 53 6.16 -13.09 -3.60
CA GLY A 53 4.77 -13.48 -3.35
C GLY A 53 4.46 -14.90 -3.84
N LEU A 54 4.87 -15.25 -5.04
CA LEU A 54 4.70 -16.61 -5.59
C LEU A 54 5.42 -17.67 -4.73
N CYS A 55 6.65 -17.41 -4.32
CA CYS A 55 7.39 -18.30 -3.41
C CYS A 55 6.65 -18.52 -2.08
N ILE A 56 6.09 -17.45 -1.51
CA ILE A 56 5.28 -17.53 -0.28
C ILE A 56 4.04 -18.39 -0.47
N ILE A 57 3.31 -18.19 -1.56
CA ILE A 57 2.13 -19.00 -1.90
C ILE A 57 2.52 -20.48 -1.99
N ILE A 58 3.56 -20.80 -2.75
CA ILE A 58 4.03 -22.19 -2.94
C ILE A 58 4.46 -22.81 -1.61
N LEU A 59 5.21 -22.08 -0.79
CA LEU A 59 5.65 -22.57 0.52
C LEU A 59 4.46 -22.86 1.43
N LEU A 60 3.54 -21.90 1.60
CA LEU A 60 2.40 -22.05 2.50
C LEU A 60 1.44 -23.15 2.04
N THR A 61 1.11 -23.20 0.76
CA THR A 61 0.21 -24.24 0.21
C THR A 61 0.82 -25.64 0.34
N SER A 62 2.13 -25.78 0.06
CA SER A 62 2.83 -27.07 0.21
C SER A 62 2.86 -27.56 1.66
N PHE A 63 3.17 -26.68 2.62
CA PHE A 63 3.22 -27.08 4.03
C PHE A 63 1.83 -27.29 4.66
N LYS A 64 0.80 -26.60 4.16
CA LYS A 64 -0.59 -26.83 4.61
C LYS A 64 -1.25 -28.03 3.94
N GLY A 65 -0.63 -28.60 2.91
CA GLY A 65 -1.21 -29.71 2.13
C GLY A 65 -2.36 -29.24 1.23
N ILE A 66 -2.42 -27.95 0.89
CA ILE A 66 -3.40 -27.38 -0.04
C ILE A 66 -2.88 -27.63 -1.44
N THR A 67 -3.29 -28.75 -2.03
CA THR A 67 -2.85 -29.18 -3.36
C THR A 67 -4.00 -29.37 -4.34
N GLU A 68 -5.23 -29.26 -3.85
CA GLU A 68 -6.41 -29.42 -4.69
C GLU A 68 -6.69 -28.14 -5.49
N GLU A 69 -7.02 -28.32 -6.77
CA GLU A 69 -7.34 -27.23 -7.69
C GLU A 69 -8.51 -26.38 -7.19
N HIS A 70 -9.48 -27.01 -6.53
CA HIS A 70 -10.64 -26.34 -5.98
C HIS A 70 -10.26 -25.30 -4.92
N ASP A 71 -9.41 -25.65 -3.97
CA ASP A 71 -9.02 -24.76 -2.85
C ASP A 71 -8.22 -23.56 -3.35
N LEU A 72 -7.30 -23.81 -4.31
CA LEU A 72 -6.54 -22.74 -4.96
C LEU A 72 -7.45 -21.86 -5.82
N GLY A 73 -8.40 -22.46 -6.54
CA GLY A 73 -9.35 -21.76 -7.40
C GLY A 73 -10.26 -20.82 -6.62
N GLU A 74 -10.71 -21.21 -5.44
CA GLU A 74 -11.54 -20.36 -4.57
C GLU A 74 -10.78 -19.11 -4.12
N ALA A 75 -9.53 -19.23 -3.68
CA ALA A 75 -8.69 -18.11 -3.30
C ALA A 75 -8.43 -17.14 -4.47
N PHE A 76 -8.19 -17.66 -5.67
CA PHE A 76 -8.06 -16.84 -6.88
C PHE A 76 -9.38 -16.15 -7.25
N HIS A 77 -10.51 -16.83 -7.09
CA HIS A 77 -11.83 -16.25 -7.36
C HIS A 77 -12.14 -15.08 -6.41
N GLU A 78 -11.77 -15.16 -5.14
CA GLU A 78 -11.91 -14.04 -4.19
C GLU A 78 -11.02 -12.84 -4.57
N ALA A 79 -9.82 -13.08 -5.11
CA ALA A 79 -8.91 -12.03 -5.53
C ALA A 79 -9.26 -11.38 -6.88
N LEU A 80 -10.06 -12.06 -7.72
CA LEU A 80 -10.37 -11.63 -9.09
C LEU A 80 -11.02 -10.25 -9.19
N PRO A 81 -12.03 -9.87 -8.38
CA PRO A 81 -12.63 -8.54 -8.45
C PRO A 81 -11.62 -7.41 -8.23
N PHE A 82 -10.72 -7.59 -7.24
CA PHE A 82 -9.66 -6.64 -6.96
C PHE A 82 -8.63 -6.56 -8.10
N THR A 83 -8.22 -7.71 -8.64
CA THR A 83 -7.28 -7.78 -9.77
C THR A 83 -7.85 -7.12 -11.02
N ALA A 84 -9.13 -7.36 -11.33
CA ALA A 84 -9.82 -6.72 -12.44
C ALA A 84 -9.90 -5.20 -12.27
N LEU A 85 -10.20 -4.72 -11.06
CA LEU A 85 -10.21 -3.30 -10.72
C LEU A 85 -8.84 -2.67 -10.95
N LEU A 86 -7.75 -3.32 -10.49
CA LEU A 86 -6.39 -2.84 -10.71
C LEU A 86 -6.03 -2.80 -12.20
N ALA A 87 -6.41 -3.81 -12.99
CA ALA A 87 -6.14 -3.83 -14.43
C ALA A 87 -6.80 -2.65 -15.16
N VAL A 88 -8.07 -2.37 -14.86
CA VAL A 88 -8.79 -1.20 -15.42
C VAL A 88 -8.16 0.09 -14.96
N PHE A 89 -7.78 0.16 -13.68
CA PHE A 89 -7.13 1.32 -13.10
C PHE A 89 -5.79 1.61 -13.79
N PHE A 90 -4.91 0.63 -13.97
CA PHE A 90 -3.65 0.82 -14.69
C PHE A 90 -3.83 1.20 -16.15
N ALA A 91 -4.88 0.73 -16.80
CA ALA A 91 -5.22 1.18 -18.16
C ALA A 91 -5.56 2.67 -18.21
N ILE A 92 -6.39 3.16 -17.27
CA ILE A 92 -6.72 4.60 -17.13
C ILE A 92 -5.46 5.41 -16.84
N VAL A 93 -4.62 4.94 -15.95
CA VAL A 93 -3.33 5.53 -15.60
C VAL A 93 -2.41 5.69 -16.80
N SER A 94 -2.32 4.63 -17.61
CA SER A 94 -1.51 4.66 -18.84
C SER A 94 -1.97 5.77 -19.79
N VAL A 95 -3.28 5.97 -19.94
CA VAL A 95 -3.83 7.06 -20.74
C VAL A 95 -3.52 8.43 -20.15
N ILE A 96 -3.64 8.59 -18.83
CA ILE A 96 -3.30 9.86 -18.14
C ILE A 96 -1.84 10.22 -18.34
N ASN A 97 -0.95 9.23 -18.25
CA ASN A 97 0.49 9.41 -18.45
C ASN A 97 0.81 9.74 -19.92
N ASP A 98 0.21 9.01 -20.87
CA ASP A 98 0.39 9.23 -22.31
C ASP A 98 -0.07 10.64 -22.73
N GLN A 99 -1.16 11.13 -22.15
CA GLN A 99 -1.70 12.46 -22.39
C GLN A 99 -1.01 13.57 -21.58
N LEU A 100 0.01 13.26 -20.79
CA LEU A 100 0.80 14.20 -19.98
C LEU A 100 -0.07 15.10 -19.08
N LEU A 101 -1.19 14.58 -18.56
CA LEU A 101 -2.18 15.40 -17.82
C LEU A 101 -1.61 15.99 -16.53
N PHE A 102 -0.56 15.41 -15.95
CA PHE A 102 0.12 15.93 -14.76
C PHE A 102 1.32 16.82 -15.05
N ALA A 103 1.81 16.86 -16.29
CA ALA A 103 2.97 17.65 -16.66
C ALA A 103 2.84 19.15 -16.32
N PRO A 104 1.69 19.83 -16.52
CA PRO A 104 1.55 21.24 -16.12
C PRO A 104 1.72 21.46 -14.63
N LEU A 105 1.23 20.54 -13.79
CA LEU A 105 1.33 20.64 -12.34
C LEU A 105 2.78 20.42 -11.87
N ILE A 106 3.45 19.46 -12.45
CA ILE A 106 4.86 19.15 -12.14
C ILE A 106 5.76 20.32 -12.59
N THR A 107 5.55 20.83 -13.79
CA THR A 107 6.27 22.02 -14.29
C THR A 107 6.05 23.21 -13.37
N PHE A 108 4.81 23.44 -12.91
CA PHE A 108 4.51 24.52 -11.97
C PHE A 108 5.32 24.38 -10.68
N VAL A 109 5.42 23.18 -10.10
CA VAL A 109 6.22 22.95 -8.88
C VAL A 109 7.71 23.15 -9.16
N LEU A 110 8.22 22.63 -10.27
CA LEU A 110 9.64 22.78 -10.64
C LEU A 110 10.05 24.23 -10.95
N MET A 111 9.10 25.10 -11.30
CA MET A 111 9.35 26.54 -11.47
C MET A 111 9.44 27.32 -10.15
N GLN A 112 9.10 26.71 -9.01
CA GLN A 112 9.21 27.36 -7.71
C GLN A 112 10.67 27.31 -7.20
N ASP A 113 10.93 28.06 -6.12
CA ASP A 113 12.25 28.02 -5.47
C ASP A 113 12.61 26.60 -5.05
N VAL A 114 13.84 26.17 -5.33
CA VAL A 114 14.34 24.82 -5.07
C VAL A 114 14.08 24.36 -3.62
N SER A 115 14.21 25.27 -2.67
CA SER A 115 13.95 24.97 -1.25
C SER A 115 12.50 24.69 -0.91
N THR A 116 11.55 25.15 -1.72
CA THR A 116 10.10 24.97 -1.49
C THR A 116 9.51 23.79 -2.26
N GLN A 117 10.19 23.33 -3.30
CA GLN A 117 9.72 22.25 -4.18
C GLN A 117 9.38 20.96 -3.42
N PRO A 118 10.23 20.46 -2.47
CA PRO A 118 9.89 19.24 -1.73
C PRO A 118 8.57 19.36 -0.95
N SER A 119 8.36 20.49 -0.27
CA SER A 119 7.13 20.76 0.48
C SER A 119 5.90 20.80 -0.42
N LEU A 120 6.02 21.44 -1.58
CA LEU A 120 4.94 21.49 -2.57
C LEU A 120 4.63 20.12 -3.15
N PHE A 121 5.65 19.34 -3.52
CA PHE A 121 5.45 17.96 -3.99
C PHE A 121 4.76 17.10 -2.92
N PHE A 122 5.15 17.22 -1.65
CA PHE A 122 4.49 16.51 -0.56
C PHE A 122 2.98 16.82 -0.50
N VAL A 123 2.61 18.11 -0.53
CA VAL A 123 1.21 18.53 -0.43
C VAL A 123 0.40 18.13 -1.67
N VAL A 124 0.92 18.42 -2.85
CA VAL A 124 0.21 18.15 -4.11
C VAL A 124 0.01 16.66 -4.30
N ASN A 125 1.06 15.87 -4.10
CA ASN A 125 0.98 14.41 -4.18
C ASN A 125 0.06 13.84 -3.11
N GLY A 126 0.09 14.41 -1.90
CA GLY A 126 -0.77 14.01 -0.81
C GLY A 126 -2.25 14.17 -1.11
N LEU A 127 -2.64 15.31 -1.68
CA LEU A 127 -4.02 15.56 -2.08
C LEU A 127 -4.47 14.62 -3.20
N LEU A 128 -3.61 14.40 -4.19
CA LEU A 128 -3.92 13.51 -5.31
C LEU A 128 -4.00 12.05 -4.88
N SER A 129 -3.06 11.59 -4.06
CA SER A 129 -3.02 10.20 -3.59
C SER A 129 -4.12 9.87 -2.58
N ALA A 130 -4.66 10.88 -1.89
CA ALA A 130 -5.85 10.69 -1.05
C ALA A 130 -7.11 10.36 -1.85
N ILE A 131 -7.17 10.73 -3.13
CA ILE A 131 -8.30 10.49 -4.02
C ILE A 131 -8.03 9.33 -4.97
N SER A 132 -6.77 9.18 -5.40
CA SER A 132 -6.30 8.18 -6.35
C SER A 132 -5.32 7.22 -5.66
N ASP A 133 -4.97 6.12 -6.33
CA ASP A 133 -3.98 5.15 -5.84
C ASP A 133 -2.59 5.79 -5.67
N ASN A 134 -1.95 5.51 -4.54
CA ASN A 134 -0.65 6.09 -4.18
C ASN A 134 0.49 5.64 -5.10
N VAL A 135 0.48 4.38 -5.53
CA VAL A 135 1.53 3.82 -6.43
C VAL A 135 1.48 4.53 -7.78
N PHE A 136 0.26 4.78 -8.25
CA PHE A 136 0.04 5.52 -9.48
C PHE A 136 0.60 6.94 -9.43
N VAL A 137 0.17 7.71 -8.42
CA VAL A 137 0.61 9.10 -8.26
C VAL A 137 2.13 9.14 -8.14
N ALA A 138 2.73 8.28 -7.28
CA ALA A 138 4.17 8.19 -7.11
C ALA A 138 4.89 7.90 -8.43
N THR A 139 4.40 6.93 -9.21
CA THR A 139 5.05 6.50 -10.45
C THR A 139 5.12 7.63 -11.48
N ILE A 140 4.02 8.37 -11.67
CA ILE A 140 4.00 9.49 -12.61
C ILE A 140 5.00 10.58 -12.18
N TYR A 141 4.90 11.01 -10.92
CA TYR A 141 5.73 12.13 -10.46
C TYR A 141 7.21 11.78 -10.42
N ILE A 142 7.57 10.56 -10.01
CA ILE A 142 8.98 10.11 -10.02
C ILE A 142 9.51 10.05 -11.46
N ASN A 143 8.73 9.55 -12.40
CA ASN A 143 9.16 9.47 -13.80
C ASN A 143 9.38 10.86 -14.42
N GLU A 144 8.49 11.81 -14.16
CA GLU A 144 8.63 13.18 -14.65
C GLU A 144 9.84 13.89 -14.04
N VAL A 145 10.03 13.79 -12.72
CA VAL A 145 11.19 14.37 -12.05
C VAL A 145 12.50 13.70 -12.51
N LYS A 146 12.44 12.38 -12.81
CA LYS A 146 13.57 11.67 -13.40
C LYS A 146 13.87 12.18 -14.81
N THR A 147 12.87 12.45 -15.62
CA THR A 147 13.03 13.04 -16.95
C THR A 147 13.74 14.41 -16.87
N ALA A 148 13.36 15.25 -15.88
CA ALA A 148 14.05 16.52 -15.65
C ALA A 148 15.51 16.34 -15.20
N LEU A 149 15.82 15.29 -14.43
CA LEU A 149 17.20 14.93 -14.08
C LEU A 149 17.98 14.49 -15.32
N ASP A 150 17.41 13.61 -16.12
CA ASP A 150 18.05 13.07 -17.32
C ASP A 150 18.27 14.16 -18.40
N ALA A 151 17.41 15.19 -18.44
CA ALA A 151 17.55 16.39 -19.25
C ALA A 151 18.61 17.37 -18.72
N GLY A 152 19.05 17.24 -17.48
CA GLY A 152 19.98 18.13 -16.82
C GLY A 152 19.35 19.39 -16.21
N ASP A 153 18.03 19.46 -16.15
CA ASP A 153 17.28 20.60 -15.60
C ASP A 153 17.39 20.69 -14.07
N ILE A 154 17.60 19.53 -13.41
CA ILE A 154 17.78 19.42 -11.96
C ILE A 154 19.04 18.61 -11.61
N THR A 155 19.58 18.85 -10.42
CA THR A 155 20.73 18.09 -9.91
C THR A 155 20.30 16.76 -9.28
N LEU A 156 21.24 15.82 -9.11
CA LEU A 156 20.98 14.56 -8.42
C LEU A 156 20.57 14.78 -6.96
N ASP A 157 21.14 15.75 -6.25
CA ASP A 157 20.75 16.10 -4.88
C ASP A 157 19.28 16.56 -4.83
N GLN A 158 18.91 17.45 -5.75
CA GLN A 158 17.54 17.92 -5.89
C GLN A 158 16.59 16.76 -6.22
N PHE A 159 16.94 15.89 -7.16
CA PHE A 159 16.15 14.70 -7.49
C PHE A 159 15.91 13.82 -6.24
N ASN A 160 16.95 13.56 -5.45
CA ASN A 160 16.82 12.74 -4.23
C ASN A 160 15.85 13.36 -3.21
N LYS A 161 15.95 14.67 -3.01
CA LYS A 161 15.01 15.40 -2.11
C LYS A 161 13.58 15.35 -2.61
N LEU A 162 13.38 15.58 -3.90
CA LEU A 162 12.05 15.48 -4.52
C LEU A 162 11.51 14.06 -4.47
N ALA A 163 12.33 13.04 -4.72
CA ALA A 163 11.93 11.64 -4.65
C ALA A 163 11.46 11.24 -3.24
N ILE A 164 12.15 11.71 -2.18
CA ILE A 164 11.72 11.49 -0.80
C ILE A 164 10.37 12.19 -0.55
N ALA A 165 10.23 13.44 -0.97
CA ALA A 165 9.00 14.20 -0.80
C ALA A 165 7.81 13.59 -1.55
N ILE A 166 8.03 13.13 -2.78
CA ILE A 166 7.02 12.43 -3.59
C ILE A 166 6.63 11.12 -2.90
N ASN A 167 7.59 10.29 -2.52
CA ASN A 167 7.30 9.00 -1.88
C ASN A 167 6.54 9.16 -0.57
N THR A 168 6.98 10.07 0.30
CA THR A 168 6.31 10.32 1.58
C THR A 168 4.96 11.00 1.40
N GLY A 169 4.86 11.97 0.48
CA GLY A 169 3.63 12.68 0.15
C GLY A 169 2.57 11.79 -0.49
N THR A 170 2.95 10.81 -1.28
CA THR A 170 1.99 9.86 -1.84
C THR A 170 1.54 8.80 -0.85
N ASN A 171 2.42 8.32 0.03
CA ASN A 171 2.09 7.20 0.91
C ASN A 171 1.37 7.61 2.19
N ILE A 172 1.72 8.74 2.80
CA ILE A 172 1.16 9.14 4.10
C ILE A 172 -0.28 9.66 3.97
N PRO A 173 -0.57 10.67 3.15
CA PRO A 173 -1.94 11.20 3.01
C PRO A 173 -2.91 10.23 2.33
N SER A 174 -2.43 9.29 1.53
CA SER A 174 -3.27 8.29 0.85
C SER A 174 -4.07 7.39 1.79
N ILE A 175 -3.68 7.30 3.06
CA ILE A 175 -4.43 6.61 4.12
C ILE A 175 -5.83 7.22 4.31
N ALA A 176 -6.08 8.44 3.85
CA ALA A 176 -7.36 9.14 4.02
C ALA A 176 -8.55 8.38 3.44
N THR A 177 -8.36 7.67 2.34
CA THR A 177 -9.46 6.96 1.67
C THR A 177 -9.07 5.54 1.25
N PRO A 178 -10.05 4.64 1.08
CA PRO A 178 -9.78 3.31 0.54
C PRO A 178 -9.16 3.32 -0.85
N ASN A 179 -9.46 4.33 -1.68
CA ASN A 179 -8.89 4.43 -3.02
C ASN A 179 -7.40 4.79 -3.01
N GLY A 180 -6.95 5.53 -2.00
CA GLY A 180 -5.56 5.94 -1.87
C GLY A 180 -4.60 4.80 -1.52
N GLN A 181 -5.12 3.70 -0.95
CA GLN A 181 -4.32 2.55 -0.54
C GLN A 181 -4.94 1.25 -1.05
N ALA A 182 -4.22 0.54 -1.92
CA ALA A 182 -4.66 -0.74 -2.49
C ALA A 182 -5.06 -1.77 -1.39
N ALA A 183 -4.33 -1.81 -0.28
CA ALA A 183 -4.64 -2.69 0.85
C ALA A 183 -5.99 -2.36 1.52
N PHE A 184 -6.36 -1.08 1.60
CA PHE A 184 -7.65 -0.65 2.15
C PHE A 184 -8.80 -0.97 1.20
N LEU A 185 -8.57 -0.79 -0.09
CA LEU A 185 -9.54 -1.14 -1.11
C LEU A 185 -9.77 -2.66 -1.14
N PHE A 186 -8.68 -3.45 -1.04
CA PHE A 186 -8.78 -4.90 -0.92
C PHE A 186 -9.58 -5.32 0.31
N LEU A 187 -9.30 -4.73 1.48
CA LEU A 187 -10.08 -5.02 2.70
C LEU A 187 -11.56 -4.68 2.52
N LEU A 188 -11.88 -3.55 1.90
CA LEU A 188 -13.25 -3.10 1.67
C LEU A 188 -14.03 -4.01 0.71
N THR A 189 -13.36 -4.62 -0.26
CA THR A 189 -13.95 -5.54 -1.24
C THR A 189 -13.92 -7.01 -0.80
N SER A 190 -13.23 -7.32 0.31
CA SER A 190 -13.11 -8.68 0.84
C SER A 190 -14.39 -9.16 1.54
N SER A 191 -14.53 -10.48 1.70
CA SER A 191 -15.59 -11.11 2.48
C SER A 191 -15.61 -10.69 3.97
N LEU A 192 -14.51 -10.14 4.48
CA LEU A 192 -14.41 -9.64 5.86
C LEU A 192 -15.19 -8.34 6.09
N ALA A 193 -15.26 -7.47 5.08
CA ALA A 193 -15.89 -6.16 5.23
C ALA A 193 -17.37 -6.22 5.69
N PRO A 194 -18.25 -7.07 5.12
CA PRO A 194 -19.61 -7.22 5.61
C PRO A 194 -19.67 -7.79 7.03
N LEU A 195 -18.79 -8.70 7.41
CA LEU A 195 -18.75 -9.31 8.74
C LEU A 195 -18.50 -8.29 9.86
N ILE A 196 -17.70 -7.28 9.60
CA ILE A 196 -17.39 -6.19 10.55
C ILE A 196 -18.20 -4.91 10.26
N ASN A 197 -19.17 -4.99 9.36
CA ASN A 197 -19.96 -3.84 8.90
C ASN A 197 -19.08 -2.66 8.45
N LEU A 198 -17.99 -2.94 7.73
CA LEU A 198 -17.08 -1.94 7.21
C LEU A 198 -17.67 -1.34 5.94
N SER A 199 -17.92 -0.04 5.95
CA SER A 199 -18.32 0.72 4.77
C SER A 199 -17.21 1.70 4.37
N TYR A 200 -17.25 2.16 3.13
CA TYR A 200 -16.30 3.15 2.61
C TYR A 200 -16.17 4.37 3.55
N MET A 201 -17.31 4.99 3.90
CA MET A 201 -17.33 6.18 4.75
C MET A 201 -16.84 5.89 6.18
N ARG A 202 -17.19 4.73 6.72
CA ARG A 202 -16.70 4.32 8.04
C ARG A 202 -15.18 4.18 8.04
N MET A 203 -14.60 3.63 6.99
CA MET A 203 -13.16 3.49 6.85
C MET A 203 -12.48 4.86 6.75
N VAL A 204 -13.02 5.78 5.95
CA VAL A 204 -12.54 7.18 5.87
C VAL A 204 -12.55 7.86 7.25
N VAL A 205 -13.67 7.78 7.97
CA VAL A 205 -13.78 8.40 9.31
C VAL A 205 -12.79 7.79 10.31
N MET A 206 -12.56 6.48 10.24
CA MET A 206 -11.59 5.81 11.12
C MET A 206 -10.14 6.16 10.77
N ALA A 207 -9.82 6.34 9.49
CA ALA A 207 -8.49 6.68 9.01
C ALA A 207 -8.13 8.16 9.22
N LEU A 208 -9.12 9.06 9.18
CA LEU A 208 -8.93 10.50 9.16
C LEU A 208 -8.02 11.05 10.28
N PRO A 209 -8.18 10.71 11.57
CA PRO A 209 -7.29 11.22 12.62
C PRO A 209 -5.83 10.80 12.42
N TYR A 210 -5.59 9.57 11.96
CA TYR A 210 -4.24 9.09 11.64
C TYR A 210 -3.65 9.82 10.44
N THR A 211 -4.46 10.00 9.40
CA THR A 211 -4.05 10.73 8.19
C THR A 211 -3.62 12.15 8.53
N ILE A 212 -4.42 12.87 9.32
CA ILE A 212 -4.10 14.26 9.70
C ILE A 212 -2.79 14.32 10.48
N VAL A 213 -2.67 13.51 11.54
CA VAL A 213 -1.47 13.54 12.40
C VAL A 213 -0.23 13.14 11.61
N LEU A 214 -0.28 12.04 10.85
CA LEU A 214 0.86 11.55 10.08
C LEU A 214 1.23 12.51 8.95
N SER A 215 0.25 13.14 8.29
CA SER A 215 0.52 14.12 7.23
C SER A 215 1.19 15.38 7.79
N ILE A 216 0.76 15.87 8.97
CA ILE A 216 1.42 17.00 9.63
C ILE A 216 2.86 16.62 10.01
N VAL A 217 3.08 15.46 10.62
CA VAL A 217 4.42 15.00 11.01
C VAL A 217 5.31 14.82 9.77
N GLY A 218 4.79 14.19 8.72
CA GLY A 218 5.50 14.02 7.46
C GLY A 218 5.87 15.35 6.80
N PHE A 219 4.94 16.30 6.74
CA PHE A 219 5.18 17.63 6.19
C PHE A 219 6.26 18.40 6.98
N VAL A 220 6.17 18.37 8.32
CA VAL A 220 7.17 18.99 9.20
C VAL A 220 8.55 18.33 9.00
N ALA A 221 8.57 17.00 8.82
CA ALA A 221 9.83 16.29 8.55
C ALA A 221 10.44 16.71 7.20
N ILE A 222 9.65 16.84 6.15
CA ILE A 222 10.12 17.33 4.84
C ILE A 222 10.72 18.73 4.96
N ILE A 223 10.06 19.65 5.65
CA ILE A 223 10.57 21.03 5.80
C ILE A 223 11.87 21.10 6.58
N ASN A 224 12.07 20.25 7.59
CA ASN A 224 13.21 20.40 8.52
C ASN A 224 14.41 19.53 8.16
N PHE A 225 14.23 18.45 7.40
CA PHE A 225 15.29 17.47 7.12
C PHE A 225 15.66 17.33 5.64
N ILE A 226 14.91 17.97 4.76
CA ILE A 226 15.12 17.89 3.30
C ILE A 226 15.26 19.29 2.68
#